data_bdd0fe747c68e81a6df1025d258d8a35
#
_entry.id   bdd0fe747c68e81a6df1025d258d8a35
#
_cell.length_a   1.000
_cell.length_b   1.000
_cell.length_c   1.000
_cell.angle_alpha   90.00
_cell.angle_beta   90.00
_cell.angle_gamma   90.00
#
_symmetry.space_group_name_H-M   'P 1'
#
loop_
_entity.id
_entity.type
_entity.pdbx_description
1 polymer ?
#
loop_
_entity_poly.entity_id
_entity_poly.type
_entity_poly.pdbx_seq_one_letter_code
_entity_poly.pdbx_strand_id
1 'polypeptide(L)'
;MADTARHPLVNYHTHTWRCMHAGGTEEEYVRRAIERGFAVLGFADHTPWPYESDFVAGMRMRWDQFPDYLATVKGLAEKYAGQIRIPVGLECEAFPKYMGWLADVKAQYLDYVILGNHYDLTDEGDHNAFDDAGGFYFGRCTRPEHVRRYAERTIAGMETGLFDYVAHPDLFCHIYSDFDADCVAASRDICDAAVALGVPLEYNLLGIQYHARIGESDKLGYPCPRFWEIAADKGVKAIIGFDAHYPEHLERTELFEKGLAYLRSLGIETLPCLDGLGPR
;
A
#
# COMPACT_ATOMS: atom_id res chain seq x y z
N MET A 1 21.91 -8.21 27.68
CA MET A 1 21.32 -8.99 26.59
C MET A 1 20.06 -8.26 26.22
N ALA A 2 20.06 -7.54 25.08
CA ALA A 2 18.84 -6.91 24.60
C ALA A 2 17.84 -8.04 24.26
N ASP A 3 16.68 -7.98 24.86
CA ASP A 3 15.54 -8.83 24.53
C ASP A 3 15.21 -8.59 23.06
N THR A 4 15.60 -9.53 22.19
CA THR A 4 15.22 -9.52 20.80
C THR A 4 13.79 -10.04 20.71
N ALA A 5 12.83 -9.23 21.22
CA ALA A 5 11.44 -9.50 20.98
C ALA A 5 11.27 -9.68 19.46
N ARG A 6 10.82 -10.86 19.06
CA ARG A 6 10.63 -11.18 17.64
C ARG A 6 9.64 -10.18 17.07
N HIS A 7 10.00 -9.52 15.97
CA HIS A 7 9.12 -8.60 15.27
C HIS A 7 7.83 -9.36 14.88
N PRO A 8 6.64 -8.89 15.27
CA PRO A 8 5.41 -9.63 14.99
C PRO A 8 5.17 -9.65 13.47
N LEU A 9 4.67 -10.77 12.97
CA LEU A 9 4.23 -10.86 11.58
C LEU A 9 2.87 -10.20 11.47
N VAL A 10 2.81 -9.06 10.78
CA VAL A 10 1.61 -8.24 10.57
C VAL A 10 1.50 -7.87 9.10
N ASN A 11 0.29 -7.67 8.63
CA ASN A 11 0.01 -7.10 7.32
C ASN A 11 -1.23 -6.21 7.38
N TYR A 12 -1.16 -5.02 6.77
CA TYR A 12 -2.28 -4.07 6.65
C TYR A 12 -2.66 -3.81 5.20
N HIS A 13 -2.01 -4.50 4.23
CA HIS A 13 -2.22 -4.33 2.81
C HIS A 13 -2.69 -5.64 2.18
N THR A 14 -4.00 -5.84 2.15
CA THR A 14 -4.66 -7.04 1.60
C THR A 14 -5.89 -6.63 0.81
N HIS A 15 -5.98 -7.09 -0.44
CA HIS A 15 -7.10 -6.86 -1.33
C HIS A 15 -8.14 -7.97 -1.25
N THR A 16 -9.30 -7.74 -1.87
CA THR A 16 -10.38 -8.70 -2.00
C THR A 16 -10.77 -8.86 -3.47
N TRP A 17 -11.49 -9.90 -3.80
CA TRP A 17 -12.00 -10.14 -5.15
C TRP A 17 -12.78 -8.95 -5.74
N ARG A 18 -13.25 -8.02 -4.89
CA ARG A 18 -14.04 -6.84 -5.32
C ARG A 18 -13.22 -5.85 -6.13
N CYS A 19 -11.89 -5.85 -6.01
CA CYS A 19 -11.04 -5.02 -6.86
C CYS A 19 -10.88 -5.57 -8.29
N MET A 20 -11.49 -6.71 -8.61
CA MET A 20 -11.52 -7.36 -9.93
C MET A 20 -10.20 -7.97 -10.41
N HIS A 21 -9.12 -7.87 -9.64
CA HIS A 21 -7.81 -8.45 -9.97
C HIS A 21 -7.16 -9.21 -8.80
N ALA A 22 -7.88 -9.35 -7.69
CA ALA A 22 -7.53 -10.26 -6.61
C ALA A 22 -8.46 -11.47 -6.59
N GLY A 23 -8.03 -12.55 -5.97
CA GLY A 23 -8.78 -13.82 -5.90
C GLY A 23 -8.84 -14.40 -4.49
N GLY A 24 -9.64 -15.46 -4.34
CA GLY A 24 -9.93 -16.06 -3.04
C GLY A 24 -10.99 -15.30 -2.25
N THR A 25 -11.47 -15.93 -1.18
CA THR A 25 -12.40 -15.31 -0.23
C THR A 25 -11.62 -14.70 0.93
N GLU A 26 -12.17 -13.67 1.57
CA GLU A 26 -11.54 -13.03 2.72
C GLU A 26 -11.27 -14.04 3.86
N GLU A 27 -12.12 -15.05 4.00
CA GLU A 27 -11.90 -16.09 5.00
C GLU A 27 -10.70 -16.99 4.66
N GLU A 28 -10.41 -17.24 3.38
CA GLU A 28 -9.20 -17.97 2.97
C GLU A 28 -7.94 -17.20 3.34
N TYR A 29 -7.91 -15.88 3.16
CA TYR A 29 -6.80 -15.03 3.63
C TYR A 29 -6.64 -15.10 5.14
N VAL A 30 -7.74 -15.00 5.91
CA VAL A 30 -7.69 -15.06 7.38
C VAL A 30 -7.14 -16.40 7.86
N ARG A 31 -7.64 -17.51 7.31
CA ARG A 31 -7.15 -18.85 7.67
C ARG A 31 -5.67 -19.01 7.34
N ARG A 32 -5.25 -18.55 6.15
CA ARG A 32 -3.86 -18.60 5.75
C ARG A 32 -2.97 -17.76 6.67
N ALA A 33 -3.41 -16.56 7.03
CA ALA A 33 -2.70 -15.70 7.96
C ALA A 33 -2.52 -16.38 9.35
N ILE A 34 -3.57 -17.00 9.89
CA ILE A 34 -3.50 -17.73 11.15
C ILE A 34 -2.51 -18.92 11.04
N GLU A 35 -2.59 -19.72 9.97
CA GLU A 35 -1.67 -20.84 9.73
C GLU A 35 -0.21 -20.40 9.65
N ARG A 36 0.05 -19.19 9.14
CA ARG A 36 1.39 -18.62 9.02
C ARG A 36 1.83 -17.81 10.23
N GLY A 37 0.98 -17.69 11.25
CA GLY A 37 1.31 -17.02 12.51
C GLY A 37 1.27 -15.50 12.46
N PHE A 38 0.44 -14.94 11.57
CA PHE A 38 0.18 -13.51 11.60
C PHE A 38 -0.57 -13.12 12.88
N ALA A 39 -0.12 -12.03 13.49
CA ALA A 39 -0.81 -11.45 14.63
C ALA A 39 -1.90 -10.45 14.21
N VAL A 40 -1.71 -9.84 13.03
CA VAL A 40 -2.67 -8.87 12.44
C VAL A 40 -2.76 -9.13 10.94
N LEU A 41 -4.00 -9.17 10.41
CA LEU A 41 -4.31 -9.14 8.99
C LEU A 41 -5.34 -8.05 8.73
N GLY A 42 -4.90 -6.88 8.27
CA GLY A 42 -5.78 -5.80 7.82
C GLY A 42 -6.20 -5.99 6.37
N PHE A 43 -7.46 -5.71 6.08
CA PHE A 43 -7.95 -5.57 4.71
C PHE A 43 -7.96 -4.10 4.31
N ALA A 44 -7.39 -3.78 3.15
CA ALA A 44 -7.31 -2.43 2.58
C ALA A 44 -7.51 -2.50 1.07
N ASP A 45 -8.72 -2.88 0.65
CA ASP A 45 -9.06 -2.97 -0.76
C ASP A 45 -9.12 -1.59 -1.42
N HIS A 46 -9.00 -1.53 -2.74
CA HIS A 46 -9.05 -0.28 -3.49
C HIS A 46 -10.36 0.46 -3.27
N THR A 47 -10.24 1.75 -2.98
CA THR A 47 -11.35 2.63 -2.57
C THR A 47 -12.45 2.70 -3.62
N PRO A 48 -13.73 2.47 -3.25
CA PRO A 48 -14.87 2.67 -4.13
C PRO A 48 -15.25 4.16 -4.20
N TRP A 49 -14.54 4.93 -5.04
CA TRP A 49 -14.80 6.36 -5.15
C TRP A 49 -16.26 6.67 -5.55
N PRO A 50 -16.87 7.72 -4.99
CA PRO A 50 -18.25 8.09 -5.27
C PRO A 50 -18.32 8.90 -6.58
N TYR A 51 -18.09 8.23 -7.71
CA TYR A 51 -18.17 8.88 -9.02
C TYR A 51 -19.54 9.53 -9.25
N GLU A 52 -19.53 10.69 -9.90
CA GLU A 52 -20.76 11.41 -10.24
C GLU A 52 -21.36 10.95 -11.59
N SER A 53 -20.64 10.12 -12.33
CA SER A 53 -21.04 9.55 -13.62
C SER A 53 -21.35 8.05 -13.49
N ASP A 54 -21.79 7.43 -14.59
CA ASP A 54 -21.97 5.97 -14.70
C ASP A 54 -20.64 5.21 -14.87
N PHE A 55 -19.52 5.87 -14.63
CA PHE A 55 -18.18 5.26 -14.73
C PHE A 55 -18.01 4.13 -13.72
N VAL A 56 -17.51 3.01 -14.19
CA VAL A 56 -17.14 1.85 -13.37
C VAL A 56 -15.65 1.58 -13.57
N ALA A 57 -14.87 1.81 -12.53
CA ALA A 57 -13.45 1.52 -12.56
C ALA A 57 -13.19 0.01 -12.63
N GLY A 58 -12.21 -0.38 -13.44
CA GLY A 58 -11.85 -1.80 -13.63
C GLY A 58 -10.86 -2.37 -12.61
N MET A 59 -10.52 -1.58 -11.57
CA MET A 59 -9.51 -1.98 -10.60
C MET A 59 -9.90 -1.77 -9.13
N ARG A 60 -11.16 -1.49 -8.85
CA ARG A 60 -11.64 -1.23 -7.48
C ARG A 60 -13.07 -1.70 -7.30
N MET A 61 -13.47 -1.93 -6.05
CA MET A 61 -14.85 -2.26 -5.75
C MET A 61 -15.79 -1.12 -6.16
N ARG A 62 -17.03 -1.46 -6.52
CA ARG A 62 -18.08 -0.48 -6.71
C ARG A 62 -18.61 0.00 -5.36
N TRP A 63 -19.19 1.21 -5.35
CA TRP A 63 -19.75 1.78 -4.14
C TRP A 63 -20.87 0.92 -3.51
N ASP A 64 -21.66 0.26 -4.33
CA ASP A 64 -22.73 -0.64 -3.86
C ASP A 64 -22.21 -1.93 -3.19
N GLN A 65 -20.93 -2.29 -3.38
CA GLN A 65 -20.27 -3.42 -2.73
C GLN A 65 -19.63 -3.04 -1.37
N PHE A 66 -19.48 -1.75 -1.08
CA PHE A 66 -18.80 -1.31 0.14
C PHE A 66 -19.47 -1.77 1.45
N PRO A 67 -20.83 -1.72 1.59
CA PRO A 67 -21.49 -2.26 2.78
C PRO A 67 -21.23 -3.76 2.99
N ASP A 68 -21.18 -4.56 1.92
CA ASP A 68 -20.88 -5.98 1.97
C ASP A 68 -19.41 -6.22 2.36
N TYR A 69 -18.48 -5.43 1.82
CA TYR A 69 -17.07 -5.46 2.23
C TYR A 69 -16.92 -5.23 3.75
N LEU A 70 -17.53 -4.17 4.28
CA LEU A 70 -17.49 -3.86 5.70
C LEU A 70 -18.09 -4.96 6.57
N ALA A 71 -19.25 -5.49 6.17
CA ALA A 71 -19.93 -6.56 6.90
C ALA A 71 -19.08 -7.84 6.93
N THR A 72 -18.49 -8.20 5.79
CA THR A 72 -17.63 -9.39 5.65
C THR A 72 -16.40 -9.30 6.54
N VAL A 73 -15.63 -8.20 6.45
CA VAL A 73 -14.40 -8.05 7.23
C VAL A 73 -14.69 -7.98 8.73
N LYS A 74 -15.72 -7.21 9.15
CA LYS A 74 -16.13 -7.13 10.57
C LYS A 74 -16.65 -8.47 11.10
N GLY A 75 -17.42 -9.21 10.32
CA GLY A 75 -17.88 -10.56 10.68
C GLY A 75 -16.72 -11.55 10.87
N LEU A 76 -15.67 -11.45 10.04
CA LEU A 76 -14.46 -12.26 10.21
C LEU A 76 -13.66 -11.81 11.45
N ALA A 77 -13.59 -10.52 11.74
CA ALA A 77 -12.94 -10.02 12.95
C ALA A 77 -13.61 -10.55 14.22
N GLU A 78 -14.94 -10.65 14.23
CA GLU A 78 -15.69 -11.27 15.32
C GLU A 78 -15.48 -12.79 15.38
N LYS A 79 -15.58 -13.48 14.25
CA LYS A 79 -15.45 -14.94 14.16
C LYS A 79 -14.08 -15.44 14.61
N TYR A 80 -13.02 -14.71 14.30
CA TYR A 80 -11.64 -15.09 14.61
C TYR A 80 -11.03 -14.31 15.78
N ALA A 81 -11.89 -13.65 16.58
CA ALA A 81 -11.46 -12.93 17.77
C ALA A 81 -10.64 -13.84 18.70
N GLY A 82 -9.51 -13.33 19.20
CA GLY A 82 -8.58 -14.10 20.04
C GLY A 82 -7.58 -14.98 19.27
N GLN A 83 -7.73 -15.15 17.96
CA GLN A 83 -6.76 -15.85 17.10
C GLN A 83 -5.90 -14.88 16.30
N ILE A 84 -6.52 -13.86 15.72
CA ILE A 84 -5.87 -12.83 14.91
C ILE A 84 -6.67 -11.54 15.02
N ARG A 85 -5.99 -10.40 14.94
CA ARG A 85 -6.65 -9.10 14.81
C ARG A 85 -6.90 -8.79 13.34
N ILE A 86 -8.13 -8.36 13.00
CA ILE A 86 -8.52 -8.06 11.62
C ILE A 86 -9.10 -6.63 11.57
N PRO A 87 -8.27 -5.59 11.37
CA PRO A 87 -8.76 -4.25 11.14
C PRO A 87 -9.26 -4.08 9.69
N VAL A 88 -10.22 -3.15 9.52
CA VAL A 88 -10.77 -2.80 8.21
C VAL A 88 -10.26 -1.44 7.76
N GLY A 89 -9.70 -1.39 6.56
CA GLY A 89 -9.17 -0.18 5.93
C GLY A 89 -9.53 -0.08 4.45
N LEU A 90 -8.92 0.87 3.78
CA LEU A 90 -8.94 1.03 2.33
C LEU A 90 -7.57 1.51 1.83
N GLU A 91 -7.18 1.08 0.63
CA GLU A 91 -6.12 1.71 -0.14
C GLU A 91 -6.71 2.78 -1.04
N CYS A 92 -6.18 3.99 -0.92
CA CYS A 92 -6.78 5.18 -1.49
C CYS A 92 -5.74 6.02 -2.23
N GLU A 93 -6.08 6.53 -3.40
CA GLU A 93 -5.35 7.64 -4.02
C GLU A 93 -5.66 8.96 -3.32
N ALA A 94 -4.76 9.93 -3.43
CA ALA A 94 -5.01 11.29 -2.93
C ALA A 94 -5.77 12.15 -3.96
N PHE A 95 -6.95 11.71 -4.38
CA PHE A 95 -7.78 12.51 -5.30
C PHE A 95 -8.38 13.72 -4.61
N PRO A 96 -7.97 14.95 -4.94
CA PRO A 96 -8.40 16.16 -4.22
C PRO A 96 -9.92 16.31 -4.12
N LYS A 97 -10.64 15.89 -5.17
CA LYS A 97 -12.10 15.93 -5.25
C LYS A 97 -12.78 15.15 -4.11
N TYR A 98 -12.15 14.05 -3.63
CA TYR A 98 -12.80 13.09 -2.75
C TYR A 98 -12.22 13.06 -1.33
N MET A 99 -11.26 13.93 -0.99
CA MET A 99 -10.64 13.89 0.35
C MET A 99 -11.61 14.17 1.49
N GLY A 100 -12.58 15.08 1.30
CA GLY A 100 -13.64 15.32 2.29
C GLY A 100 -14.53 14.09 2.52
N TRP A 101 -14.93 13.43 1.43
CA TRP A 101 -15.68 12.19 1.50
C TRP A 101 -14.87 11.07 2.19
N LEU A 102 -13.58 10.93 1.87
CA LEU A 102 -12.71 9.94 2.49
C LEU A 102 -12.57 10.17 4.01
N ALA A 103 -12.47 11.43 4.44
CA ALA A 103 -12.42 11.77 5.86
C ALA A 103 -13.69 11.28 6.59
N ASP A 104 -14.87 11.50 6.02
CA ASP A 104 -16.13 11.05 6.60
C ASP A 104 -16.23 9.52 6.63
N VAL A 105 -15.82 8.83 5.55
CA VAL A 105 -15.83 7.37 5.48
C VAL A 105 -14.84 6.76 6.48
N LYS A 106 -13.63 7.32 6.58
CA LYS A 106 -12.64 6.87 7.57
C LYS A 106 -13.22 6.99 8.99
N ALA A 107 -13.75 8.15 9.34
CA ALA A 107 -14.25 8.40 10.66
C ALA A 107 -15.44 7.50 11.09
N GLN A 108 -16.27 7.08 10.12
CA GLN A 108 -17.47 6.31 10.39
C GLN A 108 -17.28 4.79 10.32
N TYR A 109 -16.40 4.31 9.45
CA TYR A 109 -16.42 2.90 9.04
C TYR A 109 -15.07 2.18 9.14
N LEU A 110 -13.94 2.90 9.08
CA LEU A 110 -12.62 2.30 8.91
C LEU A 110 -11.74 2.46 10.15
N ASP A 111 -10.87 1.49 10.36
CA ASP A 111 -9.83 1.55 11.38
C ASP A 111 -8.59 2.31 10.89
N TYR A 112 -8.30 2.28 9.58
CA TYR A 112 -7.15 2.93 8.95
C TYR A 112 -7.37 3.14 7.45
N VAL A 113 -6.54 3.99 6.84
CA VAL A 113 -6.44 4.13 5.38
C VAL A 113 -4.97 4.23 4.96
N ILE A 114 -4.64 3.67 3.81
CA ILE A 114 -3.30 3.70 3.24
C ILE A 114 -3.29 4.51 1.95
N LEU A 115 -2.21 5.26 1.72
CA LEU A 115 -2.05 6.09 0.52
C LEU A 115 -1.37 5.27 -0.57
N GLY A 116 -2.12 4.85 -1.58
CA GLY A 116 -1.60 4.18 -2.77
C GLY A 116 -1.96 4.97 -4.03
N ASN A 117 -1.04 5.78 -4.55
CA ASN A 117 -1.30 6.57 -5.74
C ASN A 117 -1.06 5.76 -7.02
N HIS A 118 -2.14 5.26 -7.62
CA HIS A 118 -2.13 4.57 -8.91
C HIS A 118 -2.47 5.50 -10.08
N TYR A 119 -3.12 6.64 -9.80
CA TYR A 119 -3.55 7.67 -10.75
C TYR A 119 -3.19 9.06 -10.23
N ASP A 120 -3.14 10.04 -11.16
CA ASP A 120 -2.75 11.41 -10.82
C ASP A 120 -3.85 12.17 -10.05
N LEU A 121 -4.95 12.51 -10.72
CA LEU A 121 -6.03 13.33 -10.15
C LEU A 121 -7.35 12.59 -10.02
N THR A 122 -7.60 11.64 -10.90
CA THR A 122 -8.80 10.79 -10.97
C THR A 122 -8.56 9.67 -11.95
N ASP A 123 -9.29 8.59 -11.78
CA ASP A 123 -9.45 7.53 -12.80
C ASP A 123 -10.81 7.62 -13.49
N GLU A 124 -11.69 8.56 -13.10
CA GLU A 124 -13.02 8.74 -13.68
C GLU A 124 -12.91 9.25 -15.13
N GLY A 125 -13.56 8.53 -16.05
CA GLY A 125 -13.56 8.85 -17.47
C GLY A 125 -12.32 8.38 -18.23
N ASP A 126 -11.36 7.78 -17.56
CA ASP A 126 -10.20 7.16 -18.18
C ASP A 126 -10.56 5.79 -18.74
N HIS A 127 -11.21 5.78 -19.89
CA HIS A 127 -11.53 4.56 -20.63
C HIS A 127 -10.29 3.86 -21.17
N ASN A 128 -9.17 4.54 -21.19
CA ASN A 128 -7.87 4.04 -21.52
C ASN A 128 -6.90 4.45 -20.43
N ALA A 129 -6.88 3.68 -19.35
CA ALA A 129 -5.79 3.80 -18.37
C ALA A 129 -4.40 3.80 -19.04
N PHE A 130 -4.34 3.93 -20.33
CA PHE A 130 -3.19 3.92 -21.20
C PHE A 130 -2.87 5.26 -21.86
N ASP A 131 -3.66 6.29 -21.63
CA ASP A 131 -3.32 7.64 -22.08
C ASP A 131 -2.33 8.33 -21.14
N ASP A 132 -1.55 9.24 -21.69
CA ASP A 132 -0.55 10.07 -21.00
C ASP A 132 -1.08 10.83 -19.76
N ALA A 133 -2.35 10.78 -19.53
CA ALA A 133 -3.05 11.69 -18.63
C ALA A 133 -3.25 11.18 -17.19
N GLY A 134 -3.07 9.89 -16.88
CA GLY A 134 -3.69 9.51 -15.63
C GLY A 134 -2.98 8.58 -14.68
N GLY A 135 -2.20 7.61 -15.14
CA GLY A 135 -1.76 6.53 -14.26
C GLY A 135 -0.28 6.51 -13.93
N PHE A 136 0.04 6.11 -12.71
CA PHE A 136 1.40 5.83 -12.26
C PHE A 136 1.74 4.34 -12.28
N TYR A 137 0.72 3.50 -12.44
CA TYR A 137 0.80 2.06 -12.50
C TYR A 137 0.78 1.54 -13.95
N PHE A 138 1.07 0.27 -14.20
CA PHE A 138 1.06 -0.37 -15.53
C PHE A 138 1.86 0.34 -16.62
N GLY A 139 3.04 0.83 -16.29
CA GLY A 139 3.91 1.33 -17.32
C GLY A 139 3.76 2.82 -17.64
N ARG A 140 3.28 3.61 -16.70
CA ARG A 140 2.98 5.02 -16.90
C ARG A 140 4.06 5.98 -16.48
N CYS A 141 4.83 5.66 -15.44
CA CYS A 141 6.00 6.46 -15.10
C CYS A 141 7.15 6.18 -16.07
N THR A 142 7.03 6.66 -17.31
CA THR A 142 8.02 6.49 -18.36
C THR A 142 8.86 7.72 -18.62
N ARG A 143 8.49 8.86 -18.02
CA ARG A 143 9.13 10.17 -18.23
C ARG A 143 9.37 10.87 -16.89
N PRO A 144 10.39 11.75 -16.80
CA PRO A 144 10.71 12.50 -15.58
C PRO A 144 9.53 13.28 -14.99
N GLU A 145 8.68 13.88 -15.81
CA GLU A 145 7.50 14.59 -15.33
C GLU A 145 6.48 13.68 -14.63
N HIS A 146 6.38 12.40 -14.99
CA HIS A 146 5.51 11.44 -14.30
C HIS A 146 6.06 11.15 -12.90
N VAL A 147 7.38 11.02 -12.76
CA VAL A 147 8.05 10.80 -11.48
C VAL A 147 7.82 11.99 -10.54
N ARG A 148 7.99 13.23 -11.06
CA ARG A 148 7.73 14.45 -10.27
C ARG A 148 6.27 14.54 -9.82
N ARG A 149 5.33 14.29 -10.72
CA ARG A 149 3.89 14.30 -10.39
C ARG A 149 3.52 13.23 -9.36
N TYR A 150 4.09 12.05 -9.46
CA TYR A 150 3.90 11.02 -8.44
C TYR A 150 4.32 11.51 -7.06
N ALA A 151 5.51 12.12 -6.96
CA ALA A 151 6.00 12.70 -5.70
C ALA A 151 5.07 13.81 -5.19
N GLU A 152 4.66 14.74 -6.04
CA GLU A 152 3.74 15.82 -5.69
C GLU A 152 2.41 15.29 -5.14
N ARG A 153 1.83 14.26 -5.78
CA ARG A 153 0.57 13.65 -5.32
C ARG A 153 0.73 12.92 -4.01
N THR A 154 1.85 12.21 -3.85
CA THR A 154 2.14 11.47 -2.61
C THR A 154 2.33 12.43 -1.44
N ILE A 155 3.07 13.52 -1.63
CA ILE A 155 3.26 14.56 -0.62
C ILE A 155 1.93 15.24 -0.27
N ALA A 156 1.17 15.66 -1.28
CA ALA A 156 -0.14 16.27 -1.05
C ALA A 156 -1.10 15.32 -0.31
N GLY A 157 -1.03 14.02 -0.57
CA GLY A 157 -1.77 13.02 0.19
C GLY A 157 -1.36 12.98 1.65
N MET A 158 -0.07 12.90 1.95
CA MET A 158 0.45 12.93 3.34
C MET A 158 0.03 14.20 4.08
N GLU A 159 0.06 15.35 3.42
CA GLU A 159 -0.32 16.66 3.99
C GLU A 159 -1.80 16.74 4.41
N THR A 160 -2.67 15.87 3.87
CA THR A 160 -4.08 15.81 4.32
C THR A 160 -4.22 15.32 5.75
N GLY A 161 -3.22 14.59 6.29
CA GLY A 161 -3.27 13.96 7.61
C GLY A 161 -4.27 12.79 7.71
N LEU A 162 -4.82 12.33 6.59
CA LEU A 162 -5.80 11.24 6.57
C LEU A 162 -5.15 9.85 6.58
N PHE A 163 -3.96 9.71 6.02
CA PHE A 163 -3.34 8.42 5.74
C PHE A 163 -2.44 7.95 6.86
N ASP A 164 -2.55 6.67 7.22
CA ASP A 164 -1.79 6.06 8.30
C ASP A 164 -0.39 5.64 7.84
N TYR A 165 -0.20 5.38 6.55
CA TYR A 165 1.09 5.21 5.89
C TYR A 165 0.98 5.32 4.36
N VAL A 166 2.12 5.41 3.67
CA VAL A 166 2.20 5.40 2.20
C VAL A 166 2.53 4.00 1.72
N ALA A 167 1.65 3.40 0.91
CA ALA A 167 1.87 2.15 0.22
C ALA A 167 2.86 2.34 -0.94
N HIS A 168 3.74 1.35 -1.17
CA HIS A 168 4.69 1.34 -2.30
C HIS A 168 5.17 2.73 -2.74
N PRO A 169 5.85 3.52 -1.86
CA PRO A 169 6.21 4.92 -2.11
C PRO A 169 7.12 5.12 -3.32
N ASP A 170 7.72 4.06 -3.79
CA ASP A 170 8.64 3.97 -4.93
C ASP A 170 8.00 3.30 -6.16
N LEU A 171 6.66 3.29 -6.24
CA LEU A 171 5.92 2.71 -7.37
C LEU A 171 6.31 3.31 -8.73
N PHE A 172 6.76 4.57 -8.75
CA PHE A 172 7.27 5.20 -9.96
C PHE A 172 8.47 4.45 -10.58
N CYS A 173 9.20 3.66 -9.77
CA CYS A 173 10.28 2.81 -10.24
C CYS A 173 9.81 1.55 -10.97
N HIS A 174 8.51 1.22 -10.93
CA HIS A 174 8.00 -0.06 -11.43
C HIS A 174 8.48 -0.40 -12.84
N ILE A 175 8.42 0.58 -13.76
CA ILE A 175 8.86 0.41 -15.14
C ILE A 175 9.86 1.47 -15.61
N TYR A 176 10.23 2.39 -14.75
CA TYR A 176 11.25 3.38 -15.10
C TYR A 176 12.60 2.67 -15.29
N SER A 177 13.35 3.03 -16.35
CA SER A 177 14.56 2.31 -16.71
C SER A 177 15.79 2.76 -15.95
N ASP A 178 15.85 4.05 -15.58
CA ASP A 178 17.03 4.65 -14.96
C ASP A 178 16.65 5.39 -13.66
N PHE A 179 17.46 5.23 -12.63
CA PHE A 179 17.31 6.02 -11.41
C PHE A 179 18.08 7.34 -11.57
N ASP A 180 17.47 8.28 -12.31
CA ASP A 180 18.04 9.56 -12.70
C ASP A 180 17.94 10.64 -11.62
N ALA A 181 18.24 11.89 -12.00
CA ALA A 181 18.18 13.03 -11.07
C ALA A 181 16.74 13.34 -10.60
N ASP A 182 15.73 13.07 -11.43
CA ASP A 182 14.32 13.27 -11.07
C ASP A 182 13.87 12.19 -10.07
N CYS A 183 14.31 10.95 -10.24
CA CYS A 183 14.08 9.89 -9.25
C CYS A 183 14.73 10.21 -7.89
N VAL A 184 15.97 10.74 -7.91
CA VAL A 184 16.66 11.18 -6.68
C VAL A 184 15.90 12.32 -6.00
N ALA A 185 15.44 13.32 -6.76
CA ALA A 185 14.69 14.45 -6.22
C ALA A 185 13.35 13.96 -5.63
N ALA A 186 12.56 13.23 -6.40
CA ALA A 186 11.28 12.67 -5.96
C ALA A 186 11.42 11.82 -4.68
N SER A 187 12.44 10.95 -4.63
CA SER A 187 12.70 10.12 -3.44
C SER A 187 13.01 10.97 -2.21
N ARG A 188 13.85 12.02 -2.36
CA ARG A 188 14.17 12.95 -1.27
C ARG A 188 12.94 13.69 -0.78
N ASP A 189 12.16 14.24 -1.70
CA ASP A 189 10.99 15.04 -1.38
C ASP A 189 9.92 14.21 -0.66
N ILE A 190 9.65 12.98 -1.14
CA ILE A 190 8.74 12.03 -0.46
C ILE A 190 9.26 11.68 0.95
N CYS A 191 10.55 11.35 1.07
CA CYS A 191 11.13 10.98 2.36
C CYS A 191 11.17 12.16 3.34
N ASP A 192 11.50 13.37 2.88
CA ASP A 192 11.50 14.57 3.71
C ASP A 192 10.09 14.89 4.23
N ALA A 193 9.06 14.79 3.37
CA ALA A 193 7.68 14.95 3.77
C ALA A 193 7.23 13.85 4.76
N ALA A 194 7.57 12.60 4.50
CA ALA A 194 7.25 11.47 5.36
C ALA A 194 7.83 11.65 6.78
N VAL A 195 9.08 12.10 6.88
CA VAL A 195 9.72 12.39 8.18
C VAL A 195 9.08 13.60 8.86
N ALA A 196 8.86 14.70 8.13
CA ALA A 196 8.28 15.91 8.69
C ALA A 196 6.85 15.71 9.21
N LEU A 197 6.07 14.87 8.55
CA LEU A 197 4.68 14.58 8.89
C LEU A 197 4.52 13.33 9.78
N GLY A 198 5.59 12.58 10.01
CA GLY A 198 5.58 11.36 10.82
C GLY A 198 4.84 10.19 10.15
N VAL A 199 4.73 10.17 8.83
CA VAL A 199 4.03 9.14 8.06
C VAL A 199 4.99 8.03 7.66
N PRO A 200 4.78 6.76 8.05
CA PRO A 200 5.62 5.64 7.64
C PRO A 200 5.50 5.34 6.15
N LEU A 201 6.56 4.76 5.57
CA LEU A 201 6.59 4.29 4.19
C LEU A 201 6.57 2.76 4.14
N GLU A 202 5.82 2.19 3.22
CA GLU A 202 5.71 0.74 3.06
C GLU A 202 6.85 0.16 2.23
N TYR A 203 7.55 -0.83 2.80
CA TYR A 203 8.37 -1.75 2.03
C TYR A 203 7.48 -2.87 1.47
N ASN A 204 7.12 -2.75 0.20
CA ASN A 204 6.10 -3.57 -0.43
C ASN A 204 6.66 -4.89 -0.96
N LEU A 205 6.07 -6.02 -0.53
CA LEU A 205 6.55 -7.34 -0.91
C LEU A 205 5.95 -7.86 -2.23
N LEU A 206 4.82 -7.31 -2.69
CA LEU A 206 4.25 -7.69 -3.98
C LEU A 206 5.16 -7.29 -5.14
N GLY A 207 5.77 -6.12 -5.06
CA GLY A 207 6.71 -5.66 -6.07
C GLY A 207 7.86 -6.64 -6.31
N ILE A 208 8.40 -7.24 -5.24
CA ILE A 208 9.45 -8.28 -5.34
C ILE A 208 8.92 -9.50 -6.10
N GLN A 209 7.72 -9.97 -5.76
CA GLN A 209 7.10 -11.14 -6.40
C GLN A 209 6.77 -10.86 -7.87
N TYR A 210 6.30 -9.65 -8.15
CA TYR A 210 5.95 -9.23 -9.50
C TYR A 210 7.17 -9.21 -10.40
N HIS A 211 8.27 -8.58 -9.98
CA HIS A 211 9.54 -8.54 -10.70
C HIS A 211 10.09 -9.94 -11.01
N ALA A 212 10.08 -10.81 -10.02
CA ALA A 212 10.54 -12.19 -10.21
C ALA A 212 9.70 -12.95 -11.25
N ARG A 213 8.40 -12.64 -11.36
CA ARG A 213 7.47 -13.30 -12.27
C ARG A 213 7.63 -12.84 -13.71
N ILE A 214 7.80 -11.55 -13.95
CA ILE A 214 7.84 -11.00 -15.30
C ILE A 214 9.24 -11.06 -15.94
N GLY A 215 10.29 -11.29 -15.14
CA GLY A 215 11.66 -11.46 -15.63
C GLY A 215 12.26 -10.20 -16.27
N GLU A 216 11.67 -9.02 -16.00
CA GLU A 216 12.16 -7.73 -16.50
C GLU A 216 13.37 -7.28 -15.69
N SER A 217 14.56 -7.68 -16.13
CA SER A 217 15.81 -7.34 -15.45
C SER A 217 16.33 -5.93 -15.79
N ASP A 218 15.75 -5.26 -16.76
CA ASP A 218 16.15 -3.94 -17.25
C ASP A 218 15.35 -2.78 -16.62
N LYS A 219 14.39 -3.09 -15.77
CA LYS A 219 13.60 -2.11 -15.02
C LYS A 219 14.08 -2.00 -13.57
N LEU A 220 13.83 -0.83 -12.96
CA LEU A 220 14.21 -0.59 -11.57
C LEU A 220 13.39 -1.45 -10.60
N GLY A 221 12.08 -1.54 -10.84
CA GLY A 221 11.13 -2.21 -9.95
C GLY A 221 10.96 -1.54 -8.60
N TYR A 222 10.04 -2.08 -7.81
CA TYR A 222 9.86 -1.71 -6.42
C TYR A 222 9.77 -3.00 -5.55
N PRO A 223 10.24 -2.99 -4.31
CA PRO A 223 10.98 -1.91 -3.64
C PRO A 223 12.31 -1.62 -4.32
N CYS A 224 12.59 -0.36 -4.63
CA CYS A 224 13.80 0.07 -5.33
C CYS A 224 14.96 0.31 -4.32
N PRO A 225 16.08 -0.40 -4.41
CA PRO A 225 17.18 -0.23 -3.44
C PRO A 225 17.67 1.21 -3.31
N ARG A 226 17.78 1.95 -4.43
CA ARG A 226 18.23 3.35 -4.45
C ARG A 226 17.26 4.29 -3.71
N PHE A 227 15.95 4.05 -3.79
CA PHE A 227 14.96 4.77 -2.99
C PHE A 227 15.17 4.51 -1.48
N TRP A 228 15.34 3.25 -1.10
CA TRP A 228 15.47 2.87 0.30
C TRP A 228 16.81 3.27 0.92
N GLU A 229 17.88 3.39 0.14
CA GLU A 229 19.13 4.04 0.58
C GLU A 229 18.92 5.52 0.92
N ILE A 230 18.17 6.26 0.08
CA ILE A 230 17.79 7.65 0.36
C ILE A 230 16.88 7.74 1.59
N ALA A 231 15.91 6.83 1.72
CA ALA A 231 15.01 6.76 2.87
C ALA A 231 15.79 6.56 4.19
N ALA A 232 16.83 5.74 4.17
CA ALA A 232 17.73 5.54 5.30
C ALA A 232 18.47 6.82 5.68
N ASP A 233 19.06 7.51 4.71
CA ASP A 233 19.77 8.79 4.91
C ASP A 233 18.86 9.87 5.50
N LYS A 234 17.56 9.82 5.21
CA LYS A 234 16.55 10.76 5.70
C LYS A 234 15.96 10.39 7.05
N GLY A 235 16.15 9.16 7.53
CA GLY A 235 15.61 8.69 8.80
C GLY A 235 14.12 8.35 8.77
N VAL A 236 13.64 7.86 7.64
CA VAL A 236 12.26 7.41 7.45
C VAL A 236 11.97 6.21 8.37
N LYS A 237 10.73 6.11 8.86
CA LYS A 237 10.20 4.88 9.45
C LYS A 237 9.52 4.05 8.39
N ALA A 238 9.72 2.73 8.43
CA ALA A 238 9.11 1.80 7.49
C ALA A 238 8.07 0.91 8.15
N ILE A 239 7.13 0.42 7.36
CA ILE A 239 6.26 -0.72 7.66
C ILE A 239 6.38 -1.71 6.50
N ILE A 240 6.23 -3.02 6.76
CA ILE A 240 6.27 -4.02 5.70
C ILE A 240 4.84 -4.43 5.35
N GLY A 241 4.49 -4.38 4.05
CA GLY A 241 3.20 -4.80 3.53
C GLY A 241 3.34 -5.92 2.49
N PHE A 242 2.42 -6.88 2.53
CA PHE A 242 2.37 -7.97 1.56
C PHE A 242 1.69 -7.56 0.26
N ASP A 243 0.77 -6.59 0.33
CA ASP A 243 -0.07 -6.17 -0.81
C ASP A 243 -0.70 -7.41 -1.46
N ALA A 244 -1.39 -8.17 -0.61
CA ALA A 244 -1.80 -9.52 -0.95
C ALA A 244 -3.06 -9.50 -1.82
N HIS A 245 -2.93 -10.00 -3.06
CA HIS A 245 -4.02 -10.16 -4.03
C HIS A 245 -4.50 -11.62 -4.16
N TYR A 246 -3.81 -12.55 -3.51
CA TYR A 246 -4.18 -13.96 -3.39
C TYR A 246 -3.80 -14.48 -2.01
N PRO A 247 -4.56 -15.42 -1.40
CA PRO A 247 -4.22 -16.00 -0.10
C PRO A 247 -2.79 -16.56 -0.03
N GLU A 248 -2.28 -17.08 -1.17
CA GLU A 248 -0.92 -17.63 -1.28
C GLU A 248 0.18 -16.58 -1.15
N HIS A 249 -0.12 -15.29 -1.38
CA HIS A 249 0.85 -14.22 -1.14
C HIS A 249 1.27 -14.14 0.33
N LEU A 250 0.37 -14.48 1.26
CA LEU A 250 0.65 -14.54 2.70
C LEU A 250 1.54 -15.72 3.10
N GLU A 251 1.77 -16.68 2.22
CA GLU A 251 2.69 -17.78 2.48
C GLU A 251 4.16 -17.38 2.43
N ARG A 252 4.45 -16.29 1.74
CA ARG A 252 5.80 -15.81 1.45
C ARG A 252 6.43 -15.06 2.64
N THR A 253 6.30 -15.64 3.85
CA THR A 253 6.83 -15.03 5.08
C THR A 253 8.36 -14.88 5.06
N GLU A 254 9.06 -15.66 4.23
CA GLU A 254 10.49 -15.49 4.00
C GLU A 254 10.84 -14.14 3.34
N LEU A 255 9.92 -13.55 2.57
CA LEU A 255 10.10 -12.20 2.02
C LEU A 255 10.00 -11.14 3.11
N PHE A 256 9.08 -11.32 4.06
CA PHE A 256 8.98 -10.44 5.23
C PHE A 256 10.28 -10.42 6.04
N GLU A 257 10.82 -11.61 6.36
CA GLU A 257 12.09 -11.71 7.11
C GLU A 257 13.27 -11.10 6.34
N LYS A 258 13.32 -11.29 5.01
CA LYS A 258 14.33 -10.66 4.14
C LYS A 258 14.18 -9.15 4.10
N GLY A 259 12.96 -8.63 3.96
CA GLY A 259 12.65 -7.21 3.98
C GLY A 259 13.07 -6.57 5.31
N LEU A 260 12.69 -7.20 6.43
CA LEU A 260 13.06 -6.76 7.77
C LEU A 260 14.60 -6.74 7.96
N ALA A 261 15.29 -7.77 7.49
CA ALA A 261 16.76 -7.82 7.55
C ALA A 261 17.39 -6.74 6.67
N TYR A 262 16.85 -6.49 5.48
CA TYR A 262 17.34 -5.45 4.58
C TYR A 262 17.15 -4.05 5.18
N LEU A 263 15.94 -3.70 5.65
CA LEU A 263 15.68 -2.41 6.28
C LEU A 263 16.58 -2.19 7.52
N ARG A 264 16.74 -3.22 8.32
CA ARG A 264 17.67 -3.18 9.48
C ARG A 264 19.12 -2.95 9.05
N SER A 265 19.58 -3.55 7.94
CA SER A 265 20.93 -3.34 7.41
C SER A 265 21.19 -1.91 6.96
N LEU A 266 20.14 -1.20 6.55
CA LEU A 266 20.16 0.21 6.22
C LEU A 266 20.00 1.14 7.45
N GLY A 267 19.72 0.59 8.64
CA GLY A 267 19.45 1.36 9.85
C GLY A 267 18.04 1.98 9.89
N ILE A 268 17.10 1.53 9.05
CA ILE A 268 15.73 2.01 9.03
C ILE A 268 14.94 1.37 10.18
N GLU A 269 14.27 2.20 10.98
CA GLU A 269 13.30 1.74 11.98
C GLU A 269 12.09 1.12 11.28
N THR A 270 11.83 -0.16 11.53
CA THR A 270 10.65 -0.85 11.04
C THR A 270 9.60 -0.92 12.15
N LEU A 271 8.43 -0.35 11.91
CA LEU A 271 7.33 -0.36 12.86
C LEU A 271 6.78 -1.78 13.02
N PRO A 272 6.57 -2.25 14.27
CA PRO A 272 6.00 -3.56 14.51
C PRO A 272 4.51 -3.65 14.18
N CYS A 273 3.82 -2.52 14.16
CA CYS A 273 2.40 -2.39 13.83
C CYS A 273 2.02 -0.91 13.68
N LEU A 274 0.84 -0.64 13.15
CA LEU A 274 0.22 0.68 13.20
C LEU A 274 -0.26 1.00 14.63
N ASP A 275 -0.23 2.29 14.99
CA ASP A 275 -0.66 2.77 16.31
C ASP A 275 -2.11 2.36 16.61
N GLY A 276 -2.32 1.79 17.79
CA GLY A 276 -3.63 1.30 18.20
C GLY A 276 -4.10 0.03 17.46
N LEU A 277 -3.41 -0.47 16.44
CA LEU A 277 -3.79 -1.62 15.62
C LEU A 277 -2.87 -2.85 15.77
N GLY A 278 -1.99 -2.86 16.76
CA GLY A 278 -1.12 -4.00 17.07
C GLY A 278 -1.85 -5.24 17.55
N PRO A 279 -1.12 -6.34 17.79
CA PRO A 279 -1.68 -7.58 18.40
C PRO A 279 -2.43 -7.27 19.70
N ARG A 280 -3.51 -8.04 19.96
CA ARG A 280 -4.28 -7.97 21.23
C ARG A 280 -3.80 -8.97 22.24
#